data_341bb76e5693f2abc7003b4ded095612
#
_entry.id   341bb76e5693f2abc7003b4ded095612
#
_cell.length_a   1.000
_cell.length_b   1.000
_cell.length_c   1.000
_cell.angle_alpha   90.00
_cell.angle_beta   90.00
_cell.angle_gamma   90.00
#
_symmetry.space_group_name_H-M   'P 1'
#
loop_
_entity.id
_entity.type
_entity.pdbx_description
1 polymer ?
#
loop_
_entity_poly.entity_id
_entity_poly.type
_entity_poly.pdbx_seq_one_letter_code
_entity_poly.pdbx_strand_id
1 'polypeptide(L)'
;MRLQPGLAALQDEAVSLIPATCIMACMNRAVLVFFAAALSAQTPALVSPEVHADNTVTFRLRAPNARVVTLNLEGAKPAPMQLEEKEVWTYTSPPLDPDIYGYTFNVDGVGMMDPSNPLLHPSAINPSSGVHIPGKGLLWEIDSAPHGEVHHHFYKSNLVGDNRDYYVYTPPGYSRSNSRRYPVLYLLHGYSHEASSWTAIGRANIILDNLIFDQKAKPMIIVMPLGYGPLDGVLPRSAKTDANFRTNLLRVREILLNEVMPRVENEYRIDRRREMHAIAGLSMGGAESLLTGLNNLDKFAYIGSFSAGGLGEDYDVLFPKLDQSANSQLKLLWIACGTEDGLIATNRKFRDMLSAKYVRFTPIETPGSHTWMVWRRNLAAFAPLLFQ
;
A
#
# COMPACT_ATOMS: atom_id res chain seq x y z
N MET A 1 -23.14 -59.18 5.25
CA MET A 1 -22.17 -60.23 4.94
C MET A 1 -20.82 -59.64 5.26
N ARG A 2 -20.34 -59.74 6.53
CA ARG A 2 -19.32 -60.71 7.03
C ARG A 2 -18.14 -60.80 6.04
N LEU A 3 -16.87 -60.55 6.35
CA LEU A 3 -16.02 -60.87 7.51
C LEU A 3 -14.72 -60.04 7.46
N GLN A 4 -14.21 -59.64 8.61
CA GLN A 4 -12.82 -59.51 8.97
C GLN A 4 -12.20 -60.92 9.15
N PRO A 5 -10.95 -61.12 9.58
CA PRO A 5 -9.67 -60.38 9.67
C PRO A 5 -8.45 -61.21 9.28
N GLY A 6 -7.23 -60.69 9.44
CA GLY A 6 -5.98 -61.47 9.39
C GLY A 6 -4.80 -60.76 10.01
N LEU A 7 -4.62 -60.93 11.32
CA LEU A 7 -3.37 -60.77 12.05
C LEU A 7 -2.41 -61.94 11.79
N ALA A 8 -1.12 -61.67 11.66
CA ALA A 8 0.02 -62.53 12.11
C ALA A 8 1.29 -61.64 12.06
N ALA A 9 1.91 -61.22 13.12
CA ALA A 9 2.61 -61.91 14.19
C ALA A 9 3.99 -62.45 13.78
N LEU A 10 5.01 -61.77 14.33
CA LEU A 10 6.24 -62.24 14.93
C LEU A 10 7.32 -62.92 14.03
N GLN A 11 8.54 -62.41 14.11
CA GLN A 11 9.57 -63.18 14.84
C GLN A 11 10.82 -62.32 15.09
N ASP A 12 11.25 -62.37 16.35
CA ASP A 12 12.57 -61.98 16.88
C ASP A 12 13.68 -62.72 16.15
N GLU A 13 14.81 -62.06 15.87
CA GLU A 13 16.10 -62.75 15.80
C GLU A 13 17.16 -61.97 16.60
N ALA A 14 17.87 -62.80 17.32
CA ALA A 14 18.69 -62.55 18.46
C ALA A 14 19.99 -61.79 18.19
N VAL A 15 20.36 -61.03 19.18
CA VAL A 15 21.67 -60.47 19.45
C VAL A 15 22.76 -61.60 19.52
N SER A 16 23.77 -61.48 18.72
CA SER A 16 25.02 -62.26 18.93
C SER A 16 26.13 -61.30 19.38
N LEU A 17 26.46 -61.42 20.66
CA LEU A 17 27.65 -60.85 21.29
C LEU A 17 28.89 -61.63 20.82
N ILE A 18 29.93 -61.00 20.33
CA ILE A 18 31.28 -61.48 20.17
C ILE A 18 32.23 -60.72 21.08
N PRO A 19 33.07 -61.39 21.85
CA PRO A 19 33.80 -60.75 22.93
C PRO A 19 35.10 -60.09 22.48
N ALA A 20 35.49 -59.06 23.24
CA ALA A 20 36.79 -58.42 23.16
C ALA A 20 37.91 -59.36 23.66
N THR A 21 38.96 -59.59 22.87
CA THR A 21 40.31 -59.65 23.35
C THR A 21 41.36 -59.72 22.22
N CYS A 22 42.46 -58.99 22.45
CA CYS A 22 43.79 -59.05 21.78
C CYS A 22 43.86 -58.53 20.35
N ILE A 23 44.66 -57.53 20.06
CA ILE A 23 46.14 -57.52 20.14
C ILE A 23 46.62 -56.06 19.99
N MET A 24 47.47 -55.63 20.90
CA MET A 24 48.42 -54.53 20.75
C MET A 24 49.42 -54.85 19.64
N ALA A 25 49.64 -53.97 18.73
CA ALA A 25 50.92 -53.41 18.32
C ALA A 25 50.88 -52.60 17.06
N CYS A 26 51.56 -51.52 17.12
CA CYS A 26 52.24 -50.80 16.06
C CYS A 26 51.57 -49.52 15.50
N MET A 27 52.29 -48.50 15.85
CA MET A 27 52.65 -47.31 15.10
C MET A 27 51.75 -46.10 15.21
N ASN A 28 52.17 -45.21 16.15
CA ASN A 28 52.11 -43.79 16.11
C ASN A 28 52.06 -43.20 14.67
N ARG A 29 50.96 -42.69 14.28
CA ARG A 29 50.85 -41.50 13.47
C ARG A 29 49.67 -40.70 14.00
N ALA A 30 49.96 -39.76 14.88
CA ALA A 30 49.06 -38.72 15.27
C ALA A 30 48.81 -37.85 14.04
N VAL A 31 47.71 -38.07 13.34
CA VAL A 31 47.17 -37.09 12.40
C VAL A 31 46.47 -36.04 13.27
N LEU A 32 47.18 -34.99 13.62
CA LEU A 32 46.59 -33.76 14.13
C LEU A 32 45.79 -33.16 12.98
N VAL A 33 44.49 -33.46 12.93
CA VAL A 33 43.52 -32.69 12.14
C VAL A 33 43.38 -31.36 12.86
N PHE A 34 44.13 -30.35 12.40
CA PHE A 34 43.84 -28.96 12.72
C PHE A 34 42.48 -28.64 12.08
N PHE A 35 41.40 -28.76 12.86
CA PHE A 35 40.19 -27.99 12.59
C PHE A 35 40.58 -26.51 12.80
N ALA A 36 41.08 -25.90 11.74
CA ALA A 36 41.04 -24.45 11.63
C ALA A 36 39.55 -24.08 11.61
N ALA A 37 38.99 -23.83 12.79
CA ALA A 37 37.75 -23.08 12.91
C ALA A 37 38.06 -21.71 12.26
N ALA A 38 37.75 -21.58 11.00
CA ALA A 38 37.63 -20.28 10.37
C ALA A 38 36.51 -19.58 11.19
N LEU A 39 36.90 -18.78 12.20
CA LEU A 39 36.06 -17.73 12.70
C LEU A 39 35.79 -16.86 11.47
N SER A 40 34.70 -17.13 10.78
CA SER A 40 34.11 -16.17 9.87
C SER A 40 33.84 -14.98 10.75
N ALA A 41 34.69 -13.97 10.71
CA ALA A 41 34.41 -12.68 11.30
C ALA A 41 33.09 -12.24 10.64
N GLN A 42 31.99 -12.44 11.36
CA GLN A 42 30.69 -11.96 10.88
C GLN A 42 30.87 -10.47 10.64
N THR A 43 30.82 -10.06 9.39
CA THR A 43 30.83 -8.65 9.04
C THR A 43 29.70 -8.01 9.85
N PRO A 44 29.94 -6.95 10.64
CA PRO A 44 28.89 -6.33 11.41
C PRO A 44 27.69 -6.03 10.54
N ALA A 45 26.48 -6.30 11.06
CA ALA A 45 25.26 -6.01 10.34
C ALA A 45 25.23 -4.53 9.98
N LEU A 46 24.97 -4.23 8.72
CA LEU A 46 24.88 -2.85 8.23
C LEU A 46 23.57 -2.26 8.75
N VAL A 47 23.64 -1.14 9.47
CA VAL A 47 22.46 -0.39 9.92
C VAL A 47 22.08 0.59 8.82
N SER A 48 20.93 0.36 8.20
CA SER A 48 20.33 1.26 7.19
C SER A 48 18.82 1.02 7.13
N PRO A 49 18.00 2.10 7.14
CA PRO A 49 18.38 3.48 7.44
C PRO A 49 18.67 3.68 8.94
N GLU A 50 19.49 4.65 9.29
CA GLU A 50 19.70 5.07 10.66
C GLU A 50 19.15 6.48 10.86
N VAL A 51 18.09 6.59 11.66
CA VAL A 51 17.46 7.89 11.98
C VAL A 51 18.11 8.48 13.21
N HIS A 52 18.56 9.72 13.10
CA HIS A 52 19.26 10.45 14.17
C HIS A 52 18.29 11.35 14.96
N ALA A 53 18.73 11.79 16.14
CA ALA A 53 17.90 12.62 17.04
C ALA A 53 17.55 14.00 16.45
N ASP A 54 18.26 14.48 15.47
CA ASP A 54 18.02 15.72 14.73
C ASP A 54 17.19 15.51 13.45
N ASN A 55 16.60 14.33 13.27
CA ASN A 55 15.85 13.89 12.09
C ASN A 55 16.67 13.79 10.81
N THR A 56 18.01 13.87 10.86
CA THR A 56 18.81 13.42 9.72
C THR A 56 18.76 11.90 9.62
N VAL A 57 18.96 11.36 8.42
CA VAL A 57 18.93 9.91 8.17
C VAL A 57 20.18 9.52 7.41
N THR A 58 20.91 8.54 7.94
CA THR A 58 22.02 7.94 7.23
C THR A 58 21.59 6.64 6.56
N PHE A 59 21.70 6.61 5.24
CA PHE A 59 21.45 5.45 4.41
C PHE A 59 22.78 4.80 4.03
N ARG A 60 22.87 3.48 4.12
CA ARG A 60 24.09 2.73 3.80
C ARG A 60 23.78 1.53 2.92
N LEU A 61 24.62 1.27 1.95
CA LEU A 61 24.53 0.11 1.08
C LEU A 61 25.91 -0.52 0.88
N ARG A 62 26.05 -1.82 1.15
CA ARG A 62 27.25 -2.55 0.76
C ARG A 62 27.14 -2.99 -0.69
N ALA A 63 27.95 -2.38 -1.55
CA ALA A 63 27.99 -2.68 -2.98
C ALA A 63 29.44 -2.56 -3.52
N PRO A 64 30.29 -3.59 -3.29
CA PRO A 64 31.73 -3.55 -3.56
C PRO A 64 32.08 -3.32 -5.03
N ASN A 65 31.23 -3.81 -5.93
CA ASN A 65 31.48 -3.76 -7.37
C ASN A 65 30.75 -2.60 -8.08
N ALA A 66 29.99 -1.77 -7.33
CA ALA A 66 29.28 -0.65 -7.89
C ALA A 66 30.23 0.51 -8.25
N ARG A 67 29.97 1.15 -9.37
CA ARG A 67 30.69 2.34 -9.83
C ARG A 67 29.99 3.61 -9.38
N VAL A 68 28.66 3.59 -9.34
CA VAL A 68 27.81 4.71 -8.93
C VAL A 68 26.63 4.19 -8.14
N VAL A 69 26.38 4.79 -6.98
CA VAL A 69 25.16 4.55 -6.19
C VAL A 69 24.48 5.87 -5.92
N THR A 70 23.17 5.91 -6.15
CA THR A 70 22.34 7.09 -5.90
C THR A 70 21.18 6.69 -4.99
N LEU A 71 20.88 7.52 -3.99
CA LEU A 71 19.65 7.41 -3.19
C LEU A 71 18.51 8.14 -3.90
N ASN A 72 17.38 7.46 -4.09
CA ASN A 72 16.11 8.07 -4.47
C ASN A 72 15.22 8.10 -3.23
N LEU A 73 15.07 9.25 -2.61
CA LEU A 73 14.20 9.49 -1.44
C LEU A 73 12.93 10.19 -1.90
N GLU A 74 11.78 9.70 -1.43
CA GLU A 74 10.47 10.28 -1.76
C GLU A 74 10.41 11.77 -1.38
N GLY A 75 9.93 12.61 -2.30
CA GLY A 75 9.85 14.05 -2.11
C GLY A 75 11.17 14.82 -2.29
N ALA A 76 12.29 14.13 -2.55
CA ALA A 76 13.59 14.74 -2.78
C ALA A 76 14.15 14.45 -4.19
N LYS A 77 15.15 15.21 -4.60
CA LYS A 77 15.91 14.90 -5.82
C LYS A 77 16.86 13.72 -5.55
N PRO A 78 17.15 12.88 -6.56
CA PRO A 78 18.15 11.84 -6.42
C PRO A 78 19.48 12.39 -5.92
N ALA A 79 20.07 11.75 -4.91
CA ALA A 79 21.31 12.18 -4.28
C ALA A 79 22.43 11.14 -4.51
N PRO A 80 23.62 11.54 -4.99
CA PRO A 80 24.75 10.63 -5.11
C PRO A 80 25.23 10.20 -3.73
N MET A 81 25.50 8.91 -3.55
CA MET A 81 26.12 8.37 -2.34
C MET A 81 27.65 8.38 -2.45
N GLN A 82 28.32 8.44 -1.33
CA GLN A 82 29.78 8.41 -1.25
C GLN A 82 30.26 7.03 -0.82
N LEU A 83 31.31 6.53 -1.50
CA LEU A 83 31.94 5.27 -1.13
C LEU A 83 32.90 5.52 0.06
N GLU A 84 32.61 4.88 1.17
CA GLU A 84 33.46 4.89 2.37
C GLU A 84 34.30 3.61 2.48
N GLU A 85 34.98 3.45 3.61
CA GLU A 85 35.75 2.24 3.89
C GLU A 85 34.88 0.97 3.86
N LYS A 86 35.51 -0.17 3.52
CA LYS A 86 34.86 -1.50 3.49
C LYS A 86 33.72 -1.62 2.47
N GLU A 87 33.80 -0.91 1.35
CA GLU A 87 32.88 -1.08 0.22
C GLU A 87 31.43 -0.67 0.55
N VAL A 88 31.24 0.23 1.50
CA VAL A 88 29.96 0.76 1.92
C VAL A 88 29.73 2.14 1.31
N TRP A 89 28.63 2.26 0.58
CA TRP A 89 28.13 3.53 0.09
C TRP A 89 27.26 4.17 1.16
N THR A 90 27.47 5.46 1.40
CA THR A 90 26.79 6.20 2.48
C THR A 90 26.26 7.54 1.97
N TYR A 91 25.09 7.92 2.48
CA TYR A 91 24.52 9.25 2.31
C TYR A 91 23.77 9.64 3.58
N THR A 92 23.99 10.84 4.09
CA THR A 92 23.20 11.41 5.19
C THR A 92 22.34 12.56 4.66
N SER A 93 21.03 12.46 4.88
CA SER A 93 20.08 13.48 4.45
C SER A 93 20.20 14.76 5.30
N PRO A 94 19.74 15.93 4.80
CA PRO A 94 19.30 17.00 5.68
C PRO A 94 18.24 16.50 6.67
N PRO A 95 17.95 17.25 7.77
CA PRO A 95 16.83 16.94 8.64
C PRO A 95 15.52 16.81 7.83
N LEU A 96 14.78 15.71 8.05
CA LEU A 96 13.51 15.45 7.41
C LEU A 96 12.35 15.81 8.35
N ASP A 97 11.25 16.29 7.80
CA ASP A 97 10.02 16.48 8.56
C ASP A 97 9.50 15.12 9.07
N PRO A 98 8.89 15.07 10.26
CA PRO A 98 8.26 13.85 10.74
C PRO A 98 7.21 13.32 9.76
N ASP A 99 7.46 12.15 9.21
CA ASP A 99 6.58 11.43 8.26
C ASP A 99 7.15 10.03 7.94
N ILE A 100 6.52 9.29 7.05
CA ILE A 100 7.00 8.03 6.51
C ILE A 100 7.34 8.25 5.03
N TYR A 101 8.59 8.00 4.67
CA TYR A 101 9.14 8.22 3.33
C TYR A 101 9.46 6.89 2.66
N GLY A 102 9.18 6.79 1.36
CA GLY A 102 9.71 5.73 0.53
C GLY A 102 11.13 6.04 0.04
N TYR A 103 11.99 5.03 -0.13
CA TYR A 103 13.28 5.20 -0.78
C TYR A 103 13.76 3.94 -1.50
N THR A 104 14.63 4.14 -2.48
CA THR A 104 15.36 3.08 -3.19
C THR A 104 16.79 3.51 -3.43
N PHE A 105 17.68 2.54 -3.57
CA PHE A 105 19.00 2.77 -4.15
C PHE A 105 18.94 2.55 -5.66
N ASN A 106 19.72 3.32 -6.40
CA ASN A 106 20.03 3.05 -7.81
C ASN A 106 21.52 2.71 -7.89
N VAL A 107 21.82 1.48 -8.24
CA VAL A 107 23.18 0.93 -8.36
C VAL A 107 23.48 0.71 -9.84
N ASP A 108 24.40 1.49 -10.40
CA ASP A 108 24.79 1.43 -11.81
C ASP A 108 23.60 1.42 -12.80
N GLY A 109 22.54 2.18 -12.47
CA GLY A 109 21.31 2.26 -13.28
C GLY A 109 20.20 1.29 -12.89
N VAL A 110 20.44 0.36 -11.95
CA VAL A 110 19.45 -0.61 -11.47
C VAL A 110 18.85 -0.17 -10.13
N GLY A 111 17.53 0.00 -10.09
CA GLY A 111 16.82 0.30 -8.84
C GLY A 111 16.70 -0.92 -7.93
N MET A 112 16.95 -0.75 -6.64
CA MET A 112 16.79 -1.80 -5.64
C MET A 112 16.32 -1.28 -4.29
N MET A 113 15.62 -2.13 -3.55
CA MET A 113 15.29 -1.87 -2.14
C MET A 113 16.54 -2.02 -1.27
N ASP A 114 16.49 -1.45 -0.06
CA ASP A 114 17.54 -1.61 0.94
C ASP A 114 17.49 -3.04 1.53
N PRO A 115 18.52 -3.86 1.33
CA PRO A 115 18.55 -5.23 1.84
C PRO A 115 18.69 -5.29 3.37
N SER A 116 19.07 -4.18 4.01
CA SER A 116 19.24 -4.08 5.47
C SER A 116 17.97 -3.61 6.18
N ASN A 117 16.92 -3.22 5.42
CA ASN A 117 15.72 -2.62 5.97
C ASN A 117 14.49 -3.55 5.83
N PRO A 118 13.87 -3.99 6.96
CA PRO A 118 12.65 -4.80 6.91
C PRO A 118 11.37 -4.01 6.60
N LEU A 119 11.40 -2.67 6.69
CA LEU A 119 10.22 -1.85 6.39
C LEU A 119 10.06 -1.70 4.87
N LEU A 120 9.06 -2.38 4.33
CA LEU A 120 8.78 -2.40 2.90
C LEU A 120 7.55 -1.56 2.56
N HIS A 121 7.64 -0.85 1.45
CA HIS A 121 6.51 -0.23 0.76
C HIS A 121 6.13 -1.11 -0.45
N PRO A 122 5.09 -1.94 -0.32
CA PRO A 122 4.70 -2.87 -1.38
C PRO A 122 4.17 -2.12 -2.61
N SER A 123 4.50 -2.66 -3.77
CA SER A 123 4.05 -2.15 -5.05
C SER A 123 4.10 -3.25 -6.10
N ALA A 124 3.13 -3.28 -7.00
CA ALA A 124 3.08 -4.24 -8.10
C ALA A 124 4.22 -4.05 -9.13
N ILE A 125 4.81 -2.85 -9.22
CA ILE A 125 5.84 -2.53 -10.24
C ILE A 125 7.14 -2.02 -9.62
N ASN A 126 7.05 -1.12 -8.65
CA ASN A 126 8.21 -0.40 -8.09
C ASN A 126 8.18 -0.46 -6.55
N PRO A 127 8.44 -1.63 -5.94
CA PRO A 127 8.55 -1.71 -4.49
C PRO A 127 9.72 -0.85 -3.99
N SER A 128 9.58 -0.30 -2.80
CA SER A 128 10.60 0.52 -2.15
C SER A 128 10.77 0.13 -0.68
N SER A 129 11.82 0.60 -0.07
CA SER A 129 11.99 0.54 1.38
C SER A 129 11.36 1.77 2.01
N GLY A 130 10.93 1.66 3.27
CA GLY A 130 10.37 2.77 4.03
C GLY A 130 11.35 3.29 5.06
N VAL A 131 11.30 4.59 5.39
CA VAL A 131 11.91 5.16 6.57
C VAL A 131 10.90 5.99 7.33
N HIS A 132 10.81 5.78 8.63
CA HIS A 132 9.87 6.45 9.51
C HIS A 132 10.60 7.47 10.37
N ILE A 133 10.25 8.73 10.22
CA ILE A 133 10.69 9.85 11.07
C ILE A 133 9.54 10.14 12.04
N PRO A 134 9.66 9.75 13.32
CA PRO A 134 8.57 9.87 14.26
C PRO A 134 8.25 11.34 14.58
N GLY A 135 6.96 11.63 14.80
CA GLY A 135 6.50 12.96 15.15
C GLY A 135 5.28 12.95 16.04
N LYS A 136 5.23 13.87 17.00
CA LYS A 136 4.07 13.98 17.90
C LYS A 136 2.85 14.54 17.19
N GLY A 137 1.68 13.92 17.43
CA GLY A 137 0.38 14.40 16.93
C GLY A 137 0.12 14.12 15.46
N LEU A 138 0.94 13.29 14.80
CA LEU A 138 0.68 12.82 13.44
C LEU A 138 -0.38 11.72 13.48
N LEU A 139 -1.41 11.86 12.66
CA LEU A 139 -2.54 10.91 12.65
C LEU A 139 -2.17 9.52 12.11
N TRP A 140 -1.02 9.35 11.47
CA TRP A 140 -0.50 8.06 10.99
C TRP A 140 0.49 7.39 11.95
N GLU A 141 0.73 7.99 13.14
CA GLU A 141 1.47 7.34 14.21
C GLU A 141 0.59 6.36 14.98
N ILE A 142 1.18 5.23 15.37
CA ILE A 142 0.53 4.30 16.29
C ILE A 142 0.59 4.89 17.70
N ASP A 143 -0.56 5.24 18.24
CA ASP A 143 -0.71 5.81 19.58
C ASP A 143 -1.59 4.89 20.44
N SER A 144 -2.04 5.38 21.59
CA SER A 144 -2.90 4.69 22.56
C SER A 144 -4.35 4.50 22.09
N ALA A 145 -4.72 4.96 20.91
CA ALA A 145 -6.06 4.77 20.37
C ALA A 145 -6.39 3.27 20.20
N PRO A 146 -7.61 2.84 20.53
CA PRO A 146 -8.06 1.48 20.19
C PRO A 146 -7.97 1.26 18.67
N HIS A 147 -7.46 0.09 18.26
CA HIS A 147 -7.31 -0.24 16.86
C HIS A 147 -8.50 -1.03 16.31
N GLY A 148 -8.85 -0.74 15.07
CA GLY A 148 -9.73 -1.57 14.25
C GLY A 148 -9.00 -2.79 13.68
N GLU A 149 -9.72 -3.57 12.89
CA GLU A 149 -9.18 -4.78 12.24
C GLU A 149 -9.05 -4.56 10.73
N VAL A 150 -8.01 -5.16 10.14
CA VAL A 150 -7.81 -5.18 8.68
C VAL A 150 -7.95 -6.61 8.20
N HIS A 151 -8.91 -6.84 7.31
CA HIS A 151 -9.21 -8.14 6.72
C HIS A 151 -8.75 -8.15 5.26
N HIS A 152 -8.07 -9.20 4.83
CA HIS A 152 -7.64 -9.41 3.45
C HIS A 152 -8.51 -10.49 2.79
N HIS A 153 -9.15 -10.14 1.69
CA HIS A 153 -10.07 -11.02 0.95
C HIS A 153 -9.54 -11.30 -0.45
N PHE A 154 -9.73 -12.54 -0.89
CA PHE A 154 -9.40 -12.97 -2.23
C PHE A 154 -10.67 -13.43 -2.96
N TYR A 155 -10.74 -13.15 -4.26
CA TYR A 155 -11.83 -13.61 -5.08
C TYR A 155 -11.41 -13.75 -6.55
N LYS A 156 -12.13 -14.57 -7.28
CA LYS A 156 -12.00 -14.63 -8.73
C LYS A 156 -13.00 -13.67 -9.36
N SER A 157 -12.48 -12.74 -10.17
CA SER A 157 -13.31 -11.81 -10.93
C SER A 157 -13.94 -12.53 -12.13
N ASN A 158 -15.25 -12.39 -12.30
CA ASN A 158 -15.95 -12.86 -13.49
C ASN A 158 -15.82 -11.88 -14.66
N LEU A 159 -15.55 -10.59 -14.39
CA LEU A 159 -15.45 -9.53 -15.39
C LEU A 159 -14.13 -9.55 -16.14
N VAL A 160 -13.04 -9.97 -15.48
CA VAL A 160 -11.68 -9.99 -16.05
C VAL A 160 -11.00 -11.36 -15.99
N GLY A 161 -11.61 -12.35 -15.29
CA GLY A 161 -11.15 -13.74 -15.30
C GLY A 161 -9.93 -14.05 -14.44
N ASP A 162 -9.36 -13.08 -13.71
CA ASP A 162 -8.20 -13.24 -12.87
C ASP A 162 -8.54 -13.33 -11.37
N ASN A 163 -7.54 -13.70 -10.55
CA ASN A 163 -7.65 -13.67 -9.10
C ASN A 163 -7.33 -12.24 -8.61
N ARG A 164 -8.18 -11.75 -7.72
CA ARG A 164 -8.13 -10.39 -7.17
C ARG A 164 -8.26 -10.41 -5.68
N ASP A 165 -7.91 -9.28 -5.10
CA ASP A 165 -8.01 -9.07 -3.68
C ASP A 165 -8.56 -7.67 -3.34
N TYR A 166 -8.99 -7.55 -2.10
CA TYR A 166 -9.30 -6.26 -1.47
C TYR A 166 -9.07 -6.35 0.04
N TYR A 167 -8.73 -5.23 0.63
CA TYR A 167 -8.62 -5.09 2.08
C TYR A 167 -9.84 -4.37 2.62
N VAL A 168 -10.27 -4.77 3.81
CA VAL A 168 -11.37 -4.12 4.54
C VAL A 168 -10.89 -3.76 5.93
N TYR A 169 -10.87 -2.47 6.24
CA TYR A 169 -10.73 -2.00 7.62
C TYR A 169 -12.10 -1.88 8.26
N THR A 170 -12.24 -2.42 9.46
CA THR A 170 -13.40 -2.26 10.33
C THR A 170 -13.01 -1.46 11.57
N PRO A 171 -13.82 -0.45 12.00
CA PRO A 171 -13.45 0.44 13.10
C PRO A 171 -13.43 -0.26 14.44
N PRO A 172 -12.75 0.29 15.48
CA PRO A 172 -12.78 -0.24 16.83
C PRO A 172 -14.21 -0.50 17.32
N GLY A 173 -14.42 -1.66 17.94
CA GLY A 173 -15.74 -2.08 18.42
C GLY A 173 -16.72 -2.55 17.34
N TYR A 174 -16.24 -2.74 16.11
CA TYR A 174 -17.05 -3.41 15.07
C TYR A 174 -17.37 -4.85 15.49
N SER A 175 -18.62 -5.26 15.28
CA SER A 175 -19.03 -6.66 15.47
C SER A 175 -20.04 -7.06 14.40
N ARG A 176 -19.85 -8.23 13.78
CA ARG A 176 -20.78 -8.80 12.84
C ARG A 176 -22.11 -9.23 13.48
N SER A 177 -22.10 -9.45 14.80
CA SER A 177 -23.28 -9.95 15.55
C SER A 177 -24.22 -8.84 16.02
N ASN A 178 -23.80 -7.57 16.04
CA ASN A 178 -24.65 -6.47 16.45
C ASN A 178 -25.51 -5.94 15.30
N SER A 179 -26.56 -5.17 15.62
CA SER A 179 -27.48 -4.59 14.60
C SER A 179 -26.94 -3.28 13.97
N ARG A 180 -25.88 -2.71 14.49
CA ARG A 180 -25.32 -1.44 14.02
C ARG A 180 -24.80 -1.59 12.58
N ARG A 181 -25.18 -0.67 11.71
CA ARG A 181 -24.64 -0.53 10.36
C ARG A 181 -23.70 0.63 10.28
N TYR A 182 -22.69 0.54 9.43
CA TYR A 182 -21.62 1.50 9.31
C TYR A 182 -21.60 2.12 7.91
N PRO A 183 -21.29 3.40 7.78
CA PRO A 183 -20.97 3.98 6.49
C PRO A 183 -19.69 3.36 5.93
N VAL A 184 -19.51 3.46 4.62
CA VAL A 184 -18.37 2.86 3.91
C VAL A 184 -17.67 3.88 3.02
N LEU A 185 -16.34 3.87 3.08
CA LEU A 185 -15.43 4.55 2.16
C LEU A 185 -14.74 3.52 1.28
N TYR A 186 -14.94 3.59 -0.04
CA TYR A 186 -14.15 2.87 -1.04
C TYR A 186 -12.93 3.72 -1.36
N LEU A 187 -11.71 3.23 -1.06
CA LEU A 187 -10.48 3.99 -1.10
C LEU A 187 -9.48 3.35 -2.07
N LEU A 188 -9.26 4.00 -3.22
CA LEU A 188 -8.56 3.46 -4.37
C LEU A 188 -7.08 3.90 -4.38
N HIS A 189 -6.18 2.95 -4.66
CA HIS A 189 -4.74 3.21 -4.81
C HIS A 189 -4.38 3.77 -6.19
N GLY A 190 -3.13 4.23 -6.36
CA GLY A 190 -2.62 4.75 -7.62
C GLY A 190 -1.95 3.70 -8.52
N TYR A 191 -1.53 4.13 -9.71
CA TYR A 191 -0.74 3.30 -10.63
C TYR A 191 0.55 2.80 -9.94
N SER A 192 0.96 1.59 -10.25
CA SER A 192 2.04 0.81 -9.64
C SER A 192 1.76 0.24 -8.26
N HIS A 193 0.83 0.77 -7.50
CA HIS A 193 0.46 0.30 -6.18
C HIS A 193 -0.45 -0.95 -6.23
N GLU A 194 -0.89 -1.43 -5.06
CA GLU A 194 -1.72 -2.61 -4.91
C GLU A 194 -2.76 -2.41 -3.79
N ALA A 195 -3.67 -3.36 -3.59
CA ALA A 195 -4.75 -3.26 -2.62
C ALA A 195 -4.29 -2.97 -1.18
N SER A 196 -3.10 -3.46 -0.78
CA SER A 196 -2.52 -3.22 0.54
C SER A 196 -1.98 -1.81 0.76
N SER A 197 -1.77 -1.01 -0.30
CA SER A 197 -0.96 0.21 -0.24
C SER A 197 -1.52 1.26 0.72
N TRP A 198 -2.83 1.40 0.81
CA TRP A 198 -3.43 2.33 1.75
C TRP A 198 -3.23 1.94 3.22
N THR A 199 -3.11 0.65 3.54
CA THR A 199 -2.78 0.21 4.91
C THR A 199 -1.27 0.19 5.14
N ALA A 200 -0.51 -0.40 4.22
CA ALA A 200 0.93 -0.62 4.38
C ALA A 200 1.74 0.68 4.31
N ILE A 201 1.38 1.59 3.39
CA ILE A 201 2.09 2.85 3.14
C ILE A 201 1.26 4.03 3.64
N GLY A 202 0.00 4.12 3.24
CA GLY A 202 -0.91 5.23 3.54
C GLY A 202 -1.36 5.32 4.99
N ARG A 203 -1.25 4.22 5.76
CA ARG A 203 -1.68 4.13 7.15
C ARG A 203 -3.15 4.50 7.38
N ALA A 204 -4.01 4.25 6.39
CA ALA A 204 -5.42 4.64 6.43
C ALA A 204 -6.17 4.11 7.66
N ASN A 205 -5.88 2.87 8.07
CA ASN A 205 -6.42 2.26 9.28
C ASN A 205 -6.01 3.02 10.54
N ILE A 206 -4.73 3.39 10.69
CA ILE A 206 -4.22 4.13 11.85
C ILE A 206 -4.77 5.56 11.86
N ILE A 207 -4.83 6.23 10.69
CA ILE A 207 -5.43 7.56 10.57
C ILE A 207 -6.88 7.53 11.06
N LEU A 208 -7.66 6.51 10.68
CA LEU A 208 -9.06 6.39 11.09
C LEU A 208 -9.18 6.04 12.58
N ASP A 209 -8.33 5.15 13.11
CA ASP A 209 -8.32 4.83 14.55
C ASP A 209 -8.13 6.09 15.39
N ASN A 210 -7.11 6.90 15.06
CA ASN A 210 -6.82 8.16 15.76
C ASN A 210 -7.94 9.19 15.60
N LEU A 211 -8.47 9.37 14.39
CA LEU A 211 -9.58 10.31 14.15
C LEU A 211 -10.87 9.89 14.87
N ILE A 212 -11.17 8.60 14.95
CA ILE A 212 -12.34 8.08 15.67
C ILE A 212 -12.14 8.25 17.18
N PHE A 213 -10.95 7.95 17.70
CA PHE A 213 -10.61 8.14 19.09
C PHE A 213 -10.73 9.61 19.52
N ASP A 214 -10.25 10.53 18.70
CA ASP A 214 -10.37 11.97 18.88
C ASP A 214 -11.80 12.53 18.62
N GLN A 215 -12.76 11.66 18.28
CA GLN A 215 -14.14 12.04 17.90
C GLN A 215 -14.22 13.00 16.70
N LYS A 216 -13.19 13.03 15.87
CA LYS A 216 -13.11 13.87 14.66
C LYS A 216 -13.72 13.20 13.42
N ALA A 217 -13.77 11.86 13.39
CA ALA A 217 -14.42 11.10 12.32
C ALA A 217 -15.46 10.13 12.88
N LYS A 218 -16.52 9.88 12.11
CA LYS A 218 -17.48 8.83 12.43
C LYS A 218 -16.85 7.46 12.20
N PRO A 219 -17.12 6.46 13.07
CA PRO A 219 -16.73 5.09 12.79
C PRO A 219 -17.29 4.62 11.45
N MET A 220 -16.39 4.23 10.53
CA MET A 220 -16.72 3.80 9.17
C MET A 220 -15.90 2.59 8.77
N ILE A 221 -16.38 1.83 7.80
CA ILE A 221 -15.64 0.77 7.12
C ILE A 221 -14.86 1.40 5.96
N ILE A 222 -13.60 0.97 5.75
CA ILE A 222 -12.86 1.33 4.53
C ILE A 222 -12.65 0.07 3.70
N VAL A 223 -12.95 0.14 2.42
CA VAL A 223 -12.72 -0.92 1.44
C VAL A 223 -11.65 -0.46 0.47
N MET A 224 -10.57 -1.19 0.37
CA MET A 224 -9.40 -0.88 -0.46
C MET A 224 -9.21 -2.00 -1.49
N PRO A 225 -9.85 -1.91 -2.66
CA PRO A 225 -9.76 -2.92 -3.69
C PRO A 225 -8.50 -2.75 -4.55
N LEU A 226 -8.11 -3.82 -5.25
CA LEU A 226 -7.16 -3.75 -6.34
C LEU A 226 -7.74 -2.91 -7.50
N GLY A 227 -7.15 -1.75 -7.74
CA GLY A 227 -7.61 -0.71 -8.67
C GLY A 227 -7.11 -0.92 -10.10
N TYR A 228 -7.18 -2.13 -10.63
CA TYR A 228 -6.82 -2.42 -12.01
C TYR A 228 -7.96 -3.15 -12.73
N GLY A 229 -8.07 -2.86 -14.03
CA GLY A 229 -8.78 -3.70 -15.00
C GLY A 229 -7.97 -4.99 -15.27
N PRO A 230 -7.90 -5.48 -16.50
CA PRO A 230 -7.01 -6.58 -16.84
C PRO A 230 -5.55 -6.23 -16.53
N LEU A 231 -4.87 -7.08 -15.74
CA LEU A 231 -3.50 -6.79 -15.26
C LEU A 231 -2.48 -6.73 -16.38
N ASP A 232 -2.62 -7.55 -17.40
CA ASP A 232 -1.77 -7.60 -18.59
C ASP A 232 -1.86 -6.32 -19.45
N GLY A 233 -2.97 -5.61 -19.38
CA GLY A 233 -3.18 -4.33 -20.08
C GLY A 233 -2.66 -3.09 -19.35
N VAL A 234 -2.25 -3.19 -18.10
CA VAL A 234 -1.92 -2.02 -17.25
C VAL A 234 -0.54 -2.12 -16.61
N LEU A 235 -0.15 -3.27 -16.10
CA LEU A 235 1.07 -3.42 -15.31
C LEU A 235 2.37 -3.29 -16.12
N PRO A 236 2.53 -3.83 -17.34
CA PRO A 236 3.73 -3.57 -18.11
C PRO A 236 3.85 -2.07 -18.45
N ARG A 237 5.00 -1.45 -18.12
CA ARG A 237 5.24 -0.03 -18.46
C ARG A 237 5.04 0.27 -19.95
N SER A 238 5.31 -0.70 -20.82
CA SER A 238 5.07 -0.62 -22.26
C SER A 238 3.59 -0.51 -22.65
N ALA A 239 2.67 -0.91 -21.76
CA ALA A 239 1.23 -0.83 -21.95
C ALA A 239 0.62 0.51 -21.48
N LYS A 240 1.42 1.43 -20.91
CA LYS A 240 0.96 2.72 -20.40
C LYS A 240 0.63 3.68 -21.56
N THR A 241 -0.55 3.51 -22.15
CA THR A 241 -1.12 4.40 -23.15
C THR A 241 -2.41 5.02 -22.61
N ASP A 242 -2.82 6.18 -23.14
CA ASP A 242 -4.08 6.83 -22.72
C ASP A 242 -5.30 5.93 -22.96
N ALA A 243 -5.30 5.16 -24.05
CA ALA A 243 -6.35 4.20 -24.36
C ALA A 243 -6.45 3.08 -23.31
N ASN A 244 -5.31 2.52 -22.88
CA ASN A 244 -5.25 1.49 -21.86
C ASN A 244 -5.66 2.05 -20.49
N PHE A 245 -5.23 3.26 -20.15
CA PHE A 245 -5.65 3.95 -18.94
C PHE A 245 -7.17 4.17 -18.90
N ARG A 246 -7.74 4.66 -19.99
CA ARG A 246 -9.20 4.85 -20.10
C ARG A 246 -9.96 3.54 -19.98
N THR A 247 -9.49 2.48 -20.65
CA THR A 247 -10.06 1.13 -20.53
C THR A 247 -9.98 0.64 -19.08
N ASN A 248 -8.85 0.87 -18.41
CA ASN A 248 -8.67 0.55 -16.99
C ASN A 248 -9.71 1.24 -16.12
N LEU A 249 -9.85 2.56 -16.22
CA LEU A 249 -10.81 3.33 -15.42
C LEU A 249 -12.26 2.82 -15.56
N LEU A 250 -12.67 2.51 -16.79
CA LEU A 250 -14.00 1.97 -17.07
C LEU A 250 -14.18 0.56 -16.48
N ARG A 251 -13.18 -0.29 -16.61
CA ARG A 251 -13.22 -1.66 -16.11
C ARG A 251 -13.20 -1.72 -14.59
N VAL A 252 -12.38 -0.88 -13.93
CA VAL A 252 -12.35 -0.77 -12.46
C VAL A 252 -13.70 -0.32 -11.92
N ARG A 253 -14.36 0.64 -12.58
CA ARG A 253 -15.73 1.04 -12.23
C ARG A 253 -16.68 -0.16 -12.24
N GLU A 254 -16.66 -0.97 -13.30
CA GLU A 254 -17.53 -2.15 -13.41
C GLU A 254 -17.22 -3.19 -12.31
N ILE A 255 -15.95 -3.47 -12.06
CA ILE A 255 -15.51 -4.39 -11.01
C ILE A 255 -15.97 -3.91 -9.64
N LEU A 256 -15.75 -2.63 -9.34
CA LEU A 256 -16.14 -2.04 -8.06
C LEU A 256 -17.66 -2.17 -7.85
N LEU A 257 -18.46 -1.74 -8.82
CA LEU A 257 -19.90 -1.68 -8.70
C LEU A 257 -20.57 -3.05 -8.72
N ASN A 258 -20.07 -4.01 -9.50
CA ASN A 258 -20.74 -5.28 -9.76
C ASN A 258 -20.12 -6.47 -9.02
N GLU A 259 -18.89 -6.36 -8.52
CA GLU A 259 -18.22 -7.45 -7.81
C GLU A 259 -17.86 -7.10 -6.38
N VAL A 260 -17.12 -6.00 -6.15
CA VAL A 260 -16.58 -5.65 -4.82
C VAL A 260 -17.71 -5.15 -3.90
N MET A 261 -18.49 -4.15 -4.33
CA MET A 261 -19.57 -3.58 -3.51
C MET A 261 -20.57 -4.64 -3.04
N PRO A 262 -21.13 -5.51 -3.93
CA PRO A 262 -22.08 -6.53 -3.49
C PRO A 262 -21.48 -7.54 -2.49
N ARG A 263 -20.21 -7.91 -2.64
CA ARG A 263 -19.51 -8.80 -1.71
C ARG A 263 -19.39 -8.17 -0.33
N VAL A 264 -18.88 -6.95 -0.28
CA VAL A 264 -18.71 -6.21 0.98
C VAL A 264 -20.05 -5.97 1.67
N GLU A 265 -21.09 -5.60 0.94
CA GLU A 265 -22.43 -5.40 1.50
C GLU A 265 -23.09 -6.69 2.04
N ASN A 266 -22.69 -7.85 1.54
CA ASN A 266 -23.15 -9.13 2.04
C ASN A 266 -22.35 -9.61 3.25
N GLU A 267 -21.05 -9.31 3.33
CA GLU A 267 -20.15 -9.78 4.36
C GLU A 267 -20.09 -8.86 5.58
N TYR A 268 -20.29 -7.56 5.37
CA TYR A 268 -20.14 -6.55 6.41
C TYR A 268 -21.46 -5.81 6.71
N ARG A 269 -21.53 -5.18 7.86
CA ARG A 269 -22.68 -4.38 8.32
C ARG A 269 -22.67 -2.99 7.69
N ILE A 270 -22.82 -2.92 6.36
CA ILE A 270 -22.87 -1.66 5.62
C ILE A 270 -24.26 -1.03 5.70
N ASP A 271 -24.33 0.27 5.91
CA ASP A 271 -25.53 1.07 5.69
C ASP A 271 -25.64 1.38 4.19
N ARG A 272 -26.61 0.77 3.54
CA ARG A 272 -26.75 0.79 2.08
C ARG A 272 -27.34 2.09 1.50
N ARG A 273 -27.70 3.05 2.35
CA ARG A 273 -28.15 4.35 1.86
C ARG A 273 -26.99 5.07 1.17
N ARG A 274 -27.25 5.69 0.02
CA ARG A 274 -26.20 6.37 -0.77
C ARG A 274 -25.45 7.46 0.04
N GLU A 275 -26.15 8.11 1.01
CA GLU A 275 -25.58 9.11 1.92
C GLU A 275 -24.57 8.50 2.91
N MET A 276 -24.46 7.19 2.97
CA MET A 276 -23.49 6.46 3.78
C MET A 276 -22.42 5.79 2.93
N HIS A 277 -22.32 6.15 1.65
CA HIS A 277 -21.30 5.67 0.74
C HIS A 277 -20.42 6.82 0.25
N ALA A 278 -19.11 6.63 0.41
CA ALA A 278 -18.06 7.52 -0.09
C ALA A 278 -17.11 6.75 -1.01
N ILE A 279 -16.54 7.44 -1.97
CA ILE A 279 -15.47 6.94 -2.81
C ILE A 279 -14.35 7.97 -2.88
N ALA A 280 -13.11 7.54 -2.70
CA ALA A 280 -11.94 8.40 -2.82
C ALA A 280 -10.73 7.61 -3.31
N GLY A 281 -9.68 8.32 -3.76
CA GLY A 281 -8.45 7.67 -4.16
C GLY A 281 -7.36 8.65 -4.55
N LEU A 282 -6.15 8.12 -4.74
CA LEU A 282 -4.97 8.89 -5.11
C LEU A 282 -4.55 8.62 -6.56
N SER A 283 -4.04 9.63 -7.26
CA SER A 283 -3.47 9.49 -8.62
C SER A 283 -4.46 8.82 -9.59
N MET A 284 -4.14 7.64 -10.13
CA MET A 284 -5.07 6.81 -10.92
C MET A 284 -6.36 6.53 -10.14
N GLY A 285 -6.26 6.15 -8.86
CA GLY A 285 -7.44 5.93 -7.99
C GLY A 285 -8.25 7.20 -7.76
N GLY A 286 -7.62 8.39 -7.83
CA GLY A 286 -8.32 9.67 -7.84
C GLY A 286 -9.18 9.85 -9.09
N ALA A 287 -8.64 9.52 -10.26
CA ALA A 287 -9.37 9.51 -11.52
C ALA A 287 -10.52 8.47 -11.53
N GLU A 288 -10.25 7.27 -11.01
CA GLU A 288 -11.25 6.20 -10.85
C GLU A 288 -12.40 6.63 -9.94
N SER A 289 -12.06 7.33 -8.84
CA SER A 289 -13.05 7.84 -7.89
C SER A 289 -13.93 8.91 -8.52
N LEU A 290 -13.35 9.83 -9.28
CA LEU A 290 -14.11 10.85 -10.03
C LEU A 290 -15.00 10.21 -11.09
N LEU A 291 -14.44 9.33 -11.93
CA LEU A 291 -15.21 8.68 -12.99
C LEU A 291 -16.34 7.83 -12.42
N THR A 292 -16.06 7.05 -11.40
CA THR A 292 -17.07 6.16 -10.80
C THR A 292 -18.11 6.98 -10.02
N GLY A 293 -17.67 7.88 -9.15
CA GLY A 293 -18.57 8.62 -8.27
C GLY A 293 -19.49 9.57 -9.02
N LEU A 294 -18.96 10.39 -9.93
CA LEU A 294 -19.77 11.38 -10.68
C LEU A 294 -20.72 10.74 -11.70
N ASN A 295 -20.45 9.54 -12.18
CA ASN A 295 -21.38 8.81 -13.05
C ASN A 295 -22.35 7.91 -12.29
N ASN A 296 -22.26 7.80 -10.94
CA ASN A 296 -23.13 6.97 -10.12
C ASN A 296 -23.55 7.72 -8.83
N LEU A 297 -24.11 8.91 -9.00
CA LEU A 297 -24.58 9.74 -7.89
C LEU A 297 -25.78 9.10 -7.14
N ASP A 298 -26.42 8.10 -7.72
CA ASP A 298 -27.40 7.24 -7.07
C ASP A 298 -26.78 6.30 -6.02
N LYS A 299 -25.46 6.11 -6.05
CA LYS A 299 -24.71 5.23 -5.14
C LYS A 299 -23.81 6.00 -4.18
N PHE A 300 -23.21 7.10 -4.61
CA PHE A 300 -22.22 7.85 -3.84
C PHE A 300 -22.66 9.27 -3.58
N ALA A 301 -22.63 9.71 -2.31
CA ALA A 301 -22.89 11.10 -1.92
C ALA A 301 -21.60 11.87 -1.62
N TYR A 302 -20.50 11.20 -1.38
CA TYR A 302 -19.18 11.77 -1.06
C TYR A 302 -18.15 11.27 -2.05
N ILE A 303 -17.43 12.18 -2.67
CA ILE A 303 -16.39 11.86 -3.66
C ILE A 303 -15.12 12.63 -3.30
N GLY A 304 -14.00 11.93 -3.16
CA GLY A 304 -12.67 12.49 -2.91
C GLY A 304 -11.70 12.13 -4.02
N SER A 305 -10.87 13.09 -4.42
CA SER A 305 -9.81 12.86 -5.39
C SER A 305 -8.54 13.53 -4.92
N PHE A 306 -7.45 12.76 -4.83
CA PHE A 306 -6.14 13.22 -4.39
C PHE A 306 -5.16 13.09 -5.57
N SER A 307 -4.75 14.22 -6.15
CA SER A 307 -3.81 14.25 -7.29
C SER A 307 -4.26 13.40 -8.48
N ALA A 308 -5.52 13.52 -8.93
CA ALA A 308 -6.06 12.70 -10.02
C ALA A 308 -5.19 12.73 -11.27
N GLY A 309 -4.94 11.55 -11.84
CA GLY A 309 -4.19 11.38 -13.07
C GLY A 309 -4.80 10.34 -14.01
N GLY A 310 -4.74 10.59 -15.32
CA GLY A 310 -5.18 9.65 -16.35
C GLY A 310 -6.62 9.79 -16.83
N LEU A 311 -7.36 10.84 -16.42
CA LEU A 311 -8.72 11.12 -16.95
C LEU A 311 -8.71 11.53 -18.44
N GLY A 312 -7.61 12.14 -18.92
CA GLY A 312 -7.64 12.85 -20.20
C GLY A 312 -8.46 14.15 -20.10
N GLU A 313 -8.75 14.78 -21.25
CA GLU A 313 -9.47 16.05 -21.31
C GLU A 313 -10.88 15.95 -21.96
N ASP A 314 -11.30 14.75 -22.38
CA ASP A 314 -12.60 14.49 -23.00
C ASP A 314 -13.73 14.42 -21.97
N TYR A 315 -13.85 15.46 -21.14
CA TYR A 315 -14.76 15.46 -19.98
C TYR A 315 -16.23 15.24 -20.32
N ASP A 316 -16.71 15.72 -21.47
CA ASP A 316 -18.10 15.53 -21.88
C ASP A 316 -18.39 14.06 -22.24
N VAL A 317 -17.39 13.34 -22.73
CA VAL A 317 -17.49 11.89 -22.99
C VAL A 317 -17.40 11.10 -21.70
N LEU A 318 -16.53 11.52 -20.77
CA LEU A 318 -16.35 10.84 -19.48
C LEU A 318 -17.50 11.07 -18.52
N PHE A 319 -18.12 12.25 -18.56
CA PHE A 319 -19.18 12.68 -17.65
C PHE A 319 -20.39 13.22 -18.43
N PRO A 320 -21.06 12.40 -19.23
CA PRO A 320 -22.08 12.88 -20.19
C PRO A 320 -23.35 13.44 -19.53
N LYS A 321 -23.57 13.14 -18.25
CA LYS A 321 -24.76 13.59 -17.49
C LYS A 321 -24.40 14.59 -16.39
N LEU A 322 -23.14 15.02 -16.34
CA LEU A 322 -22.68 15.90 -15.27
C LEU A 322 -23.07 17.37 -15.56
N ASP A 323 -23.93 17.91 -14.73
CA ASP A 323 -24.37 19.29 -14.74
C ASP A 323 -24.66 19.78 -13.31
N GLN A 324 -25.24 20.98 -13.17
CA GLN A 324 -25.57 21.57 -11.87
C GLN A 324 -26.57 20.75 -11.04
N SER A 325 -27.31 19.82 -11.62
CA SER A 325 -28.25 18.96 -10.88
C SER A 325 -27.51 17.99 -9.91
N ALA A 326 -26.23 17.70 -10.18
CA ALA A 326 -25.36 16.95 -9.30
C ALA A 326 -25.27 17.55 -7.89
N ASN A 327 -25.42 18.89 -7.79
CA ASN A 327 -25.35 19.62 -6.51
C ASN A 327 -26.44 19.23 -5.51
N SER A 328 -27.57 18.72 -5.97
CA SER A 328 -28.65 18.23 -5.10
C SER A 328 -28.37 16.83 -4.55
N GLN A 329 -27.45 16.11 -5.19
CA GLN A 329 -27.11 14.74 -4.86
C GLN A 329 -25.77 14.64 -4.09
N LEU A 330 -24.81 15.48 -4.40
CA LEU A 330 -23.51 15.53 -3.73
C LEU A 330 -23.61 16.15 -2.33
N LYS A 331 -23.07 15.46 -1.34
CA LYS A 331 -22.79 16.00 -0.01
C LYS A 331 -21.40 16.62 0.05
N LEU A 332 -20.44 16.01 -0.66
CA LEU A 332 -19.07 16.49 -0.76
C LEU A 332 -18.45 16.02 -2.07
N LEU A 333 -17.86 16.96 -2.81
CA LEU A 333 -16.91 16.70 -3.89
C LEU A 333 -15.61 17.40 -3.54
N TRP A 334 -14.61 16.62 -3.14
CA TRP A 334 -13.29 17.08 -2.66
C TRP A 334 -12.23 16.83 -3.71
N ILE A 335 -11.58 17.89 -4.20
CA ILE A 335 -10.55 17.82 -5.24
C ILE A 335 -9.24 18.37 -4.66
N ALA A 336 -8.34 17.48 -4.28
CA ALA A 336 -7.06 17.83 -3.68
C ALA A 336 -5.90 17.51 -4.62
N CYS A 337 -4.86 18.34 -4.62
CA CYS A 337 -3.61 18.10 -5.33
C CYS A 337 -2.44 18.76 -4.60
N GLY A 338 -1.25 18.18 -4.71
CA GLY A 338 -0.02 18.81 -4.22
C GLY A 338 0.32 20.07 -5.02
N THR A 339 0.82 21.12 -4.35
CA THR A 339 1.21 22.37 -5.03
C THR A 339 2.41 22.19 -5.97
N GLU A 340 3.25 21.19 -5.69
CA GLU A 340 4.45 20.84 -6.46
C GLU A 340 4.24 19.54 -7.27
N ASP A 341 3.00 19.06 -7.31
CA ASP A 341 2.62 17.85 -8.06
C ASP A 341 2.61 18.14 -9.57
N GLY A 342 3.24 17.28 -10.35
CA GLY A 342 3.22 17.38 -11.81
C GLY A 342 1.82 17.33 -12.43
N LEU A 343 0.81 16.87 -11.68
CA LEU A 343 -0.60 16.82 -12.10
C LEU A 343 -1.42 18.04 -11.67
N ILE A 344 -0.83 19.04 -11.00
CA ILE A 344 -1.57 20.21 -10.50
C ILE A 344 -2.32 20.96 -11.61
N ALA A 345 -1.68 21.15 -12.78
CA ALA A 345 -2.31 21.82 -13.91
C ALA A 345 -3.53 21.03 -14.44
N THR A 346 -3.43 19.71 -14.53
CA THR A 346 -4.53 18.83 -14.95
C THR A 346 -5.67 18.87 -13.95
N ASN A 347 -5.36 18.85 -12.65
CA ASN A 347 -6.38 18.94 -11.59
C ASN A 347 -7.08 20.32 -11.59
N ARG A 348 -6.36 21.41 -11.89
CA ARG A 348 -6.96 22.74 -12.07
C ARG A 348 -7.90 22.78 -13.27
N LYS A 349 -7.50 22.25 -14.43
CA LYS A 349 -8.38 22.12 -15.62
C LYS A 349 -9.67 21.35 -15.32
N PHE A 350 -9.57 20.26 -14.53
CA PHE A 350 -10.76 19.53 -14.12
C PHE A 350 -11.70 20.38 -13.25
N ARG A 351 -11.16 21.17 -12.31
CA ARG A 351 -11.94 22.11 -11.50
C ARG A 351 -12.59 23.22 -12.35
N ASP A 352 -11.87 23.70 -13.38
CA ASP A 352 -12.43 24.70 -14.32
C ASP A 352 -13.64 24.13 -15.09
N MET A 353 -13.56 22.87 -15.53
CA MET A 353 -14.68 22.16 -16.13
C MET A 353 -15.88 22.02 -15.18
N LEU A 354 -15.65 21.66 -13.91
CA LEU A 354 -16.70 21.61 -12.90
C LEU A 354 -17.37 22.97 -12.69
N SER A 355 -16.56 24.04 -12.64
CA SER A 355 -17.04 25.41 -12.53
C SER A 355 -17.89 25.82 -13.74
N ALA A 356 -17.45 25.49 -14.96
CA ALA A 356 -18.19 25.76 -16.20
C ALA A 356 -19.55 25.03 -16.25
N LYS A 357 -19.64 23.85 -15.61
CA LYS A 357 -20.89 23.09 -15.46
C LYS A 357 -21.69 23.45 -14.20
N TYR A 358 -21.29 24.47 -13.46
CA TYR A 358 -21.91 24.91 -12.20
C TYR A 358 -22.01 23.81 -11.13
N VAL A 359 -21.06 22.85 -11.14
CA VAL A 359 -20.94 21.79 -10.13
C VAL A 359 -20.11 22.30 -8.96
N ARG A 360 -20.66 22.23 -7.75
CA ARG A 360 -19.98 22.66 -6.53
C ARG A 360 -18.95 21.63 -6.10
N PHE A 361 -17.76 22.07 -5.74
CA PHE A 361 -16.67 21.26 -5.21
C PHE A 361 -15.85 22.03 -4.18
N THR A 362 -15.06 21.31 -3.39
CA THR A 362 -14.08 21.86 -2.43
C THR A 362 -12.68 21.68 -3.00
N PRO A 363 -12.02 22.74 -3.49
CA PRO A 363 -10.65 22.67 -3.99
C PRO A 363 -9.66 22.72 -2.84
N ILE A 364 -8.67 21.84 -2.86
CA ILE A 364 -7.59 21.81 -1.88
C ILE A 364 -6.25 21.76 -2.63
N GLU A 365 -5.32 22.62 -2.23
CA GLU A 365 -3.93 22.56 -2.67
C GLU A 365 -3.04 22.36 -1.44
N THR A 366 -2.48 21.17 -1.33
CA THR A 366 -1.64 20.75 -0.18
C THR A 366 -0.17 20.96 -0.54
N PRO A 367 0.65 21.59 0.32
CA PRO A 367 2.08 21.68 0.06
C PRO A 367 2.73 20.30 -0.17
N GLY A 368 3.59 20.19 -1.20
CA GLY A 368 4.30 18.98 -1.57
C GLY A 368 3.96 18.45 -2.97
N SER A 369 4.67 17.42 -3.38
CA SER A 369 4.62 16.81 -4.70
C SER A 369 3.71 15.59 -4.75
N HIS A 370 3.85 14.73 -5.78
CA HIS A 370 3.06 13.50 -5.99
C HIS A 370 3.52 12.37 -5.06
N THR A 371 3.24 12.47 -3.77
CA THR A 371 3.83 11.62 -2.72
C THR A 371 2.80 11.14 -1.69
N TRP A 372 3.15 10.03 -0.99
CA TRP A 372 2.35 9.51 0.10
C TRP A 372 2.19 10.48 1.27
N MET A 373 3.17 11.35 1.53
CA MET A 373 3.07 12.39 2.55
C MET A 373 1.88 13.33 2.27
N VAL A 374 1.69 13.74 1.00
CA VAL A 374 0.55 14.58 0.60
C VAL A 374 -0.77 13.80 0.72
N TRP A 375 -0.81 12.55 0.29
CA TRP A 375 -2.04 11.76 0.29
C TRP A 375 -2.49 11.33 1.69
N ARG A 376 -1.55 11.05 2.63
CA ARG A 376 -1.90 10.85 4.05
C ARG A 376 -2.54 12.08 4.66
N ARG A 377 -1.96 13.27 4.42
CA ARG A 377 -2.53 14.55 4.88
C ARG A 377 -3.91 14.80 4.28
N ASN A 378 -4.10 14.48 2.99
CA ASN A 378 -5.40 14.62 2.32
C ASN A 378 -6.43 13.65 2.90
N LEU A 379 -6.09 12.38 3.16
CA LEU A 379 -7.00 11.45 3.81
C LEU A 379 -7.36 11.91 5.23
N ALA A 380 -6.37 12.36 6.01
CA ALA A 380 -6.57 12.87 7.36
C ALA A 380 -7.49 14.11 7.42
N ALA A 381 -7.44 14.95 6.37
CA ALA A 381 -8.33 16.13 6.25
C ALA A 381 -9.70 15.77 5.66
N PHE A 382 -9.79 14.79 4.78
CA PHE A 382 -11.02 14.38 4.10
C PHE A 382 -11.94 13.52 4.99
N ALA A 383 -11.38 12.54 5.72
CA ALA A 383 -12.16 11.59 6.49
C ALA A 383 -13.08 12.22 7.55
N PRO A 384 -12.69 13.31 8.27
CA PRO A 384 -13.57 14.03 9.19
C PRO A 384 -14.83 14.64 8.56
N LEU A 385 -14.82 14.90 7.26
CA LEU A 385 -15.94 15.53 6.54
C LEU A 385 -16.99 14.51 6.07
N LEU A 386 -16.70 13.23 6.18
CA LEU A 386 -17.57 12.17 5.71
C LEU A 386 -18.71 11.88 6.69
N PHE A 387 -19.91 11.68 6.12
CA PHE A 387 -21.09 11.14 6.84
C PHE A 387 -21.57 12.03 8.00
N GLN A 388 -21.31 13.33 7.92
CA GLN A 388 -21.75 14.33 8.93
C GLN A 388 -23.25 14.60 8.84
#